data_bdff66c16f6bcdcad657224066e833bb
#
_entry.id   bdff66c16f6bcdcad657224066e833bb
#
_cell.length_a   1.000
_cell.length_b   1.000
_cell.length_c   1.000
_cell.angle_alpha   90.00
_cell.angle_beta   90.00
_cell.angle_gamma   90.00
#
_symmetry.space_group_name_H-M   'P 1'
#
loop_
_entity.id
_entity.type
_entity.pdbx_description
1 polymer ?
#
loop_
_entity_poly.entity_id
_entity_poly.type
_entity_poly.pdbx_seq_one_letter_code
_entity_poly.pdbx_strand_id
1 'polypeptide(L)'
;MKKIAIFCIPAHGHTNPVLPVAAELIKRGNTVRFYSFDEFEKKIRAVGAEFVSCDSFMDMTESVESKLKSVSITEMTIQDIRMTLRMDSFLDSEFKSFMPDVVYTDSVCFWGKLSAWKHSVPMVVSTSTFAFNQLSSGYMKNSFKDLAGMISGIPRISKELKTLEPYGYHVKNVLSLVQSDNETDSVVYTSRRFQPYVESFSDKYAFVGPSVFSKAKPCKEKERPLVYVSMGTVINDRPEFYKNCINALKNQNVDMIISCGKSVDMAEFGVLPDNVHVYPYVDQLDILSKADVFVTHCGMNSVSESLYMATPMVLYPQTNEQRAVARRVTEINAGVMLDRDSSEGILAAVRKILEGSGYEDAAEACCADFRSCTGPEGAAEFIENAPNSQGGTEILSELSAAGKRFLPVYWLVALAVMIALGVFVGCKYLWVAGIAFGVMSAPVNRAIREKKYNSLTKKLKR
;
A
#
# COMPACT_ATOMS: atom_id res chain seq x y z
N MET A 1 12.26 5.43 27.65
CA MET A 1 11.36 4.24 27.63
C MET A 1 9.94 4.75 27.48
N LYS A 2 9.25 4.31 26.44
CA LYS A 2 7.85 4.67 26.13
C LYS A 2 6.96 3.44 26.12
N LYS A 3 5.67 3.64 26.36
CA LYS A 3 4.62 2.65 26.15
C LYS A 3 4.01 2.89 24.79
N ILE A 4 4.10 1.93 23.89
CA ILE A 4 3.69 2.05 22.50
C ILE A 4 2.56 1.06 22.21
N ALA A 5 1.40 1.57 21.80
CA ALA A 5 0.27 0.76 21.38
C ALA A 5 0.31 0.61 19.84
N ILE A 6 0.40 -0.62 19.34
CA ILE A 6 0.42 -0.91 17.92
C ILE A 6 -0.92 -1.49 17.48
N PHE A 7 -1.49 -0.98 16.39
CA PHE A 7 -2.75 -1.45 15.82
C PHE A 7 -2.59 -1.83 14.35
N CYS A 8 -2.96 -3.07 14.00
CA CYS A 8 -2.95 -3.56 12.62
C CYS A 8 -4.24 -4.27 12.26
N ILE A 9 -4.62 -4.15 10.98
CA ILE A 9 -5.70 -4.96 10.40
C ILE A 9 -5.24 -6.42 10.19
N PRO A 10 -6.18 -7.39 10.05
CA PRO A 10 -5.85 -8.80 9.82
C PRO A 10 -5.41 -9.07 8.37
N ALA A 11 -4.26 -8.52 7.99
CA ALA A 11 -3.68 -8.69 6.67
C ALA A 11 -2.15 -8.82 6.76
N HIS A 12 -1.62 -9.89 6.15
CA HIS A 12 -0.18 -10.15 6.15
C HIS A 12 0.66 -8.98 5.59
N GLY A 13 0.17 -8.33 4.52
CA GLY A 13 0.83 -7.18 3.90
C GLY A 13 0.93 -5.95 4.80
N HIS A 14 0.08 -5.85 5.82
CA HIS A 14 0.03 -4.75 6.77
C HIS A 14 0.73 -5.09 8.10
N THR A 15 0.56 -6.31 8.61
CA THR A 15 1.17 -6.74 9.87
C THR A 15 2.65 -7.07 9.74
N ASN A 16 3.06 -7.81 8.69
CA ASN A 16 4.46 -8.22 8.54
C ASN A 16 5.46 -7.07 8.53
N PRO A 17 5.23 -5.93 7.84
CA PRO A 17 6.16 -4.80 7.85
C PRO A 17 6.35 -4.15 9.23
N VAL A 18 5.36 -4.27 10.12
CA VAL A 18 5.38 -3.67 11.46
C VAL A 18 6.18 -4.50 12.47
N LEU A 19 6.25 -5.82 12.29
CA LEU A 19 6.92 -6.72 13.23
C LEU A 19 8.39 -6.36 13.51
N PRO A 20 9.22 -6.00 12.49
CA PRO A 20 10.61 -5.58 12.73
C PRO A 20 10.72 -4.30 13.53
N VAL A 21 9.82 -3.38 13.27
CA VAL A 21 9.78 -2.11 13.99
C VAL A 21 9.41 -2.37 15.46
N ALA A 22 8.44 -3.25 15.72
CA ALA A 22 8.08 -3.67 17.06
C ALA A 22 9.27 -4.32 17.80
N ALA A 23 10.00 -5.22 17.11
CA ALA A 23 11.21 -5.84 17.66
C ALA A 23 12.27 -4.80 18.02
N GLU A 24 12.54 -3.82 17.14
CA GLU A 24 13.53 -2.77 17.40
C GLU A 24 13.09 -1.82 18.53
N LEU A 25 11.81 -1.46 18.59
CA LEU A 25 11.27 -0.67 19.71
C LEU A 25 11.48 -1.37 21.05
N ILE A 26 11.23 -2.69 21.12
CA ILE A 26 11.43 -3.49 22.34
C ILE A 26 12.92 -3.57 22.68
N LYS A 27 13.78 -3.82 21.71
CA LYS A 27 15.24 -3.85 21.88
C LYS A 27 15.78 -2.53 22.44
N ARG A 28 15.16 -1.41 22.10
CA ARG A 28 15.47 -0.07 22.65
C ARG A 28 14.89 0.16 24.06
N GLY A 29 14.21 -0.82 24.64
CA GLY A 29 13.69 -0.79 26.00
C GLY A 29 12.27 -0.21 26.12
N ASN A 30 11.53 -0.06 25.03
CA ASN A 30 10.12 0.34 25.07
C ASN A 30 9.21 -0.83 25.42
N THR A 31 8.06 -0.54 26.04
CA THR A 31 6.99 -1.53 26.25
C THR A 31 6.03 -1.44 25.08
N VAL A 32 5.87 -2.56 24.36
CA VAL A 32 5.03 -2.63 23.16
C VAL A 32 3.85 -3.56 23.40
N ARG A 33 2.63 -3.02 23.26
CA ARG A 33 1.37 -3.77 23.25
C ARG A 33 0.79 -3.75 21.84
N PHE A 34 0.54 -4.94 21.29
CA PHE A 34 0.16 -5.10 19.89
C PHE A 34 -1.28 -5.64 19.79
N TYR A 35 -2.20 -4.81 19.33
CA TYR A 35 -3.61 -5.13 19.10
C TYR A 35 -3.77 -5.66 17.68
N SER A 36 -4.08 -6.94 17.54
CA SER A 36 -4.19 -7.63 16.26
C SER A 36 -5.09 -8.86 16.39
N PHE A 37 -4.98 -9.80 15.49
CA PHE A 37 -5.84 -10.97 15.33
C PHE A 37 -5.05 -12.25 15.60
N ASP A 38 -5.74 -13.29 16.06
CA ASP A 38 -5.13 -14.52 16.58
C ASP A 38 -4.19 -15.21 15.59
N GLU A 39 -4.45 -15.09 14.29
CA GLU A 39 -3.56 -15.65 13.26
C GLU A 39 -2.14 -15.07 13.30
N PHE A 40 -1.97 -13.86 13.86
CA PHE A 40 -0.66 -13.17 13.98
C PHE A 40 -0.02 -13.34 15.36
N GLU A 41 -0.74 -13.89 16.38
CA GLU A 41 -0.27 -13.99 17.75
C GLU A 41 1.15 -14.57 17.85
N LYS A 42 1.38 -15.71 17.19
CA LYS A 42 2.69 -16.39 17.24
C LYS A 42 3.82 -15.49 16.75
N LYS A 43 3.61 -14.75 15.67
CA LYS A 43 4.61 -13.83 15.10
C LYS A 43 4.84 -12.61 15.98
N ILE A 44 3.77 -12.06 16.56
CA ILE A 44 3.81 -10.89 17.43
C ILE A 44 4.54 -11.22 18.74
N ARG A 45 4.21 -12.35 19.37
CA ARG A 45 4.92 -12.81 20.58
C ARG A 45 6.38 -13.16 20.31
N ALA A 46 6.69 -13.68 19.12
CA ALA A 46 8.08 -14.02 18.75
C ALA A 46 9.00 -12.78 18.68
N VAL A 47 8.46 -11.60 18.42
CA VAL A 47 9.24 -10.34 18.46
C VAL A 47 9.28 -9.71 19.86
N GLY A 48 8.63 -10.32 20.85
CA GLY A 48 8.64 -9.89 22.26
C GLY A 48 7.53 -8.90 22.63
N ALA A 49 6.59 -8.61 21.73
CA ALA A 49 5.46 -7.73 22.04
C ALA A 49 4.36 -8.45 22.85
N GLU A 50 3.68 -7.70 23.70
CA GLU A 50 2.45 -8.17 24.34
C GLU A 50 1.33 -8.19 23.30
N PHE A 51 0.74 -9.37 23.06
CA PHE A 51 -0.36 -9.54 22.11
C PHE A 51 -1.71 -9.37 22.80
N VAL A 52 -2.58 -8.58 22.17
CA VAL A 52 -3.98 -8.39 22.57
C VAL A 52 -4.88 -8.75 21.38
N SER A 53 -5.75 -9.76 21.56
CA SER A 53 -6.65 -10.23 20.52
C SER A 53 -7.79 -9.26 20.25
N CYS A 54 -8.07 -9.02 18.98
CA CYS A 54 -9.21 -8.27 18.49
C CYS A 54 -10.29 -9.13 17.82
N ASP A 55 -10.14 -10.46 17.79
CA ASP A 55 -11.03 -11.38 17.06
C ASP A 55 -12.47 -11.32 17.54
N SER A 56 -12.71 -11.15 18.84
CA SER A 56 -14.06 -11.07 19.42
C SER A 56 -14.89 -9.87 18.89
N PHE A 57 -14.26 -8.90 18.28
CA PHE A 57 -14.92 -7.71 17.72
C PHE A 57 -15.20 -7.82 16.23
N MET A 58 -14.66 -8.83 15.56
CA MET A 58 -14.95 -9.11 14.15
C MET A 58 -16.29 -9.82 13.98
N ASP A 59 -16.98 -9.49 12.89
CA ASP A 59 -18.11 -10.27 12.41
C ASP A 59 -17.57 -11.53 11.72
N MET A 60 -17.56 -12.65 12.44
CA MET A 60 -16.97 -13.93 12.01
C MET A 60 -17.79 -14.68 10.93
N THR A 61 -18.77 -14.02 10.30
CA THR A 61 -19.63 -14.68 9.31
C THR A 61 -18.94 -15.02 7.99
N GLU A 62 -17.76 -14.44 7.70
CA GLU A 62 -16.97 -14.75 6.51
C GLU A 62 -15.48 -14.52 6.77
N SER A 63 -14.60 -15.31 6.15
CA SER A 63 -13.15 -15.10 6.25
C SER A 63 -12.72 -13.74 5.68
N VAL A 64 -11.75 -13.10 6.32
CA VAL A 64 -11.23 -11.80 5.90
C VAL A 64 -10.74 -11.81 4.44
N GLU A 65 -10.14 -12.91 4.01
CA GLU A 65 -9.66 -13.07 2.62
C GLU A 65 -10.80 -13.10 1.60
N SER A 66 -11.96 -13.72 1.92
CA SER A 66 -13.12 -13.73 1.02
C SER A 66 -13.76 -12.34 0.95
N LYS A 67 -13.75 -11.59 2.04
CA LYS A 67 -14.25 -10.20 2.10
C LYS A 67 -13.39 -9.25 1.27
N LEU A 68 -12.06 -9.35 1.35
CA LEU A 68 -11.14 -8.51 0.56
C LEU A 68 -11.28 -8.71 -0.97
N LYS A 69 -11.77 -9.88 -1.41
CA LYS A 69 -11.95 -10.19 -2.84
C LYS A 69 -13.19 -9.55 -3.48
N SER A 70 -14.23 -9.23 -2.70
CA SER A 70 -15.56 -8.89 -3.23
C SER A 70 -16.17 -7.59 -2.72
N VAL A 71 -15.61 -6.98 -1.66
CA VAL A 71 -16.23 -5.84 -0.96
C VAL A 71 -15.74 -4.51 -1.51
N SER A 72 -16.65 -3.55 -1.71
CA SER A 72 -16.30 -2.19 -2.13
C SER A 72 -15.57 -1.42 -1.01
N ILE A 73 -14.74 -0.44 -1.40
CA ILE A 73 -14.06 0.47 -0.44
C ILE A 73 -15.07 1.12 0.51
N THR A 74 -16.25 1.47 0.02
CA THR A 74 -17.35 2.01 0.83
C THR A 74 -17.76 1.05 1.95
N GLU A 75 -17.95 -0.22 1.64
CA GLU A 75 -18.39 -1.22 2.61
C GLU A 75 -17.29 -1.54 3.63
N MET A 76 -16.02 -1.65 3.17
CA MET A 76 -14.87 -1.80 4.07
C MET A 76 -14.80 -0.64 5.08
N THR A 77 -14.92 0.60 4.59
CA THR A 77 -14.94 1.80 5.45
C THR A 77 -16.07 1.76 6.48
N ILE A 78 -17.27 1.33 6.08
CA ILE A 78 -18.43 1.21 6.98
C ILE A 78 -18.15 0.12 8.05
N GLN A 79 -17.59 -1.00 7.67
CA GLN A 79 -17.25 -2.08 8.61
C GLN A 79 -16.20 -1.64 9.63
N ASP A 80 -15.17 -0.89 9.21
CA ASP A 80 -14.14 -0.35 10.10
C ASP A 80 -14.72 0.66 11.11
N ILE A 81 -15.66 1.50 10.66
CA ILE A 81 -16.39 2.42 11.56
C ILE A 81 -17.19 1.62 12.60
N ARG A 82 -17.92 0.59 12.17
CA ARG A 82 -18.70 -0.27 13.07
C ARG A 82 -17.81 -1.08 14.01
N MET A 83 -16.68 -1.54 13.54
CA MET A 83 -15.68 -2.21 14.40
C MET A 83 -15.17 -1.26 15.48
N THR A 84 -14.87 -0.01 15.13
CA THR A 84 -14.48 1.02 16.12
C THR A 84 -15.51 1.16 17.23
N LEU A 85 -16.81 1.20 16.89
CA LEU A 85 -17.88 1.28 17.89
C LEU A 85 -17.96 0.03 18.77
N ARG A 86 -17.83 -1.16 18.20
CA ARG A 86 -17.80 -2.42 18.99
C ARG A 86 -16.64 -2.48 19.96
N MET A 87 -15.51 -1.92 19.58
CA MET A 87 -14.30 -1.88 20.38
C MET A 87 -14.25 -0.72 21.39
N ASP A 88 -15.16 0.24 21.33
CA ASP A 88 -15.07 1.50 22.07
C ASP A 88 -14.79 1.33 23.57
N SER A 89 -15.64 0.61 24.29
CA SER A 89 -15.49 0.37 25.72
C SER A 89 -14.19 -0.40 26.07
N PHE A 90 -13.83 -1.35 25.22
CA PHE A 90 -12.60 -2.13 25.37
C PHE A 90 -11.38 -1.21 25.19
N LEU A 91 -11.33 -0.41 24.13
CA LEU A 91 -10.23 0.51 23.87
C LEU A 91 -10.12 1.59 24.95
N ASP A 92 -11.25 2.13 25.44
CA ASP A 92 -11.25 3.07 26.58
C ASP A 92 -10.61 2.44 27.83
N SER A 93 -10.88 1.16 28.12
CA SER A 93 -10.26 0.43 29.23
C SER A 93 -8.77 0.22 28.99
N GLU A 94 -8.39 -0.18 27.78
CA GLU A 94 -7.00 -0.40 27.39
C GLU A 94 -6.17 0.88 27.46
N PHE A 95 -6.67 2.00 26.93
CA PHE A 95 -5.97 3.28 27.01
C PHE A 95 -5.82 3.78 28.44
N LYS A 96 -6.80 3.55 29.31
CA LYS A 96 -6.72 3.89 30.75
C LYS A 96 -5.73 3.01 31.50
N SER A 97 -5.65 1.72 31.20
CA SER A 97 -4.79 0.77 31.91
C SER A 97 -3.35 0.80 31.41
N PHE A 98 -3.15 0.80 30.09
CA PHE A 98 -1.84 0.80 29.47
C PHE A 98 -1.22 2.18 29.43
N MET A 99 -2.02 3.25 29.22
CA MET A 99 -1.58 4.65 29.10
C MET A 99 -0.45 4.79 28.05
N PRO A 100 -0.74 4.54 26.76
CA PRO A 100 0.28 4.63 25.74
C PRO A 100 0.79 6.05 25.56
N ASP A 101 2.12 6.22 25.43
CA ASP A 101 2.76 7.49 25.09
C ASP A 101 2.65 7.80 23.58
N VAL A 102 2.58 6.76 22.75
CA VAL A 102 2.45 6.84 21.30
C VAL A 102 1.59 5.68 20.80
N VAL A 103 0.73 5.99 19.83
CA VAL A 103 0.01 4.99 19.04
C VAL A 103 0.71 4.84 17.69
N TYR A 104 1.09 3.61 17.33
CA TYR A 104 1.58 3.26 16.00
C TYR A 104 0.53 2.41 15.29
N THR A 105 -0.13 2.94 14.27
CA THR A 105 -1.31 2.31 13.68
C THR A 105 -1.20 2.17 12.17
N ASP A 106 -1.68 1.06 11.64
CA ASP A 106 -1.78 0.86 10.20
C ASP A 106 -2.66 1.93 9.53
N SER A 107 -2.32 2.29 8.30
CA SER A 107 -2.96 3.38 7.54
C SER A 107 -4.46 3.17 7.28
N VAL A 108 -4.93 1.93 7.30
CA VAL A 108 -6.35 1.58 7.13
C VAL A 108 -6.99 1.03 8.40
N CYS A 109 -6.27 1.00 9.52
CA CYS A 109 -6.80 0.60 10.83
C CYS A 109 -7.50 1.78 11.51
N PHE A 110 -8.80 1.96 11.24
CA PHE A 110 -9.54 3.14 11.73
C PHE A 110 -9.71 3.16 13.23
N TRP A 111 -9.92 2.01 13.89
CA TRP A 111 -10.07 1.95 15.34
C TRP A 111 -8.79 2.40 16.07
N GLY A 112 -7.61 2.12 15.52
CA GLY A 112 -6.34 2.64 16.07
C GLY A 112 -6.22 4.15 15.93
N LYS A 113 -6.50 4.71 14.74
CA LYS A 113 -6.46 6.15 14.48
C LYS A 113 -7.46 6.92 15.33
N LEU A 114 -8.71 6.46 15.32
CA LEU A 114 -9.81 7.12 16.02
C LEU A 114 -9.59 7.11 17.54
N SER A 115 -9.09 6.00 18.08
CA SER A 115 -8.77 5.91 19.52
C SER A 115 -7.62 6.82 19.91
N ALA A 116 -6.56 6.93 19.09
CA ALA A 116 -5.48 7.88 19.32
C ALA A 116 -6.01 9.32 19.40
N TRP A 117 -6.88 9.72 18.49
CA TRP A 117 -7.52 11.04 18.49
C TRP A 117 -8.43 11.25 19.70
N LYS A 118 -9.31 10.28 20.04
CA LYS A 118 -10.22 10.34 21.17
C LYS A 118 -9.47 10.55 22.48
N HIS A 119 -8.36 9.85 22.67
CA HIS A 119 -7.54 9.90 23.88
C HIS A 119 -6.42 10.93 23.82
N SER A 120 -6.32 11.73 22.74
CA SER A 120 -5.28 12.76 22.55
C SER A 120 -3.85 12.21 22.69
N VAL A 121 -3.62 10.98 22.25
CA VAL A 121 -2.30 10.34 22.23
C VAL A 121 -1.61 10.62 20.90
N PRO A 122 -0.33 11.03 20.89
CA PRO A 122 0.45 11.17 19.67
C PRO A 122 0.38 9.90 18.80
N MET A 123 0.22 10.07 17.49
CA MET A 123 0.01 8.96 16.57
C MET A 123 1.02 9.02 15.43
N VAL A 124 1.55 7.84 15.08
CA VAL A 124 2.33 7.59 13.87
C VAL A 124 1.61 6.56 13.03
N VAL A 125 1.46 6.84 11.74
CA VAL A 125 0.78 5.94 10.79
C VAL A 125 1.80 5.03 10.11
N SER A 126 1.51 3.73 10.07
CA SER A 126 2.25 2.72 9.32
C SER A 126 1.68 2.61 7.91
N THR A 127 2.49 2.88 6.90
CA THR A 127 2.09 2.84 5.49
C THR A 127 2.82 1.71 4.76
N SER A 128 2.09 0.62 4.48
CA SER A 128 2.61 -0.61 3.87
C SER A 128 2.69 -0.56 2.34
N THR A 129 2.24 0.53 1.73
CA THR A 129 2.33 0.80 0.30
C THR A 129 2.95 2.18 0.06
N PHE A 130 2.72 2.81 -1.10
CA PHE A 130 3.11 4.21 -1.29
C PHE A 130 2.35 5.14 -0.37
N ALA A 131 3.00 6.19 0.07
CA ALA A 131 2.30 7.34 0.64
C ALA A 131 1.51 8.06 -0.48
N PHE A 132 0.23 8.33 -0.22
CA PHE A 132 -0.65 8.96 -1.18
C PHE A 132 -1.11 10.34 -0.72
N ASN A 133 -0.86 11.33 -1.56
CA ASN A 133 -1.43 12.68 -1.47
C ASN A 133 -2.14 13.02 -2.78
N GLN A 134 -2.53 14.28 -2.96
CA GLN A 134 -3.24 14.73 -4.16
C GLN A 134 -2.46 14.52 -5.47
N LEU A 135 -1.12 14.47 -5.44
CA LEU A 135 -0.27 14.17 -6.61
C LEU A 135 -0.11 12.68 -6.80
N SER A 136 0.42 11.98 -5.79
CA SER A 136 0.77 10.57 -5.88
C SER A 136 -0.46 9.66 -6.02
N SER A 137 -1.64 10.08 -5.55
CA SER A 137 -2.90 9.35 -5.80
C SER A 137 -3.23 9.20 -7.29
N GLY A 138 -2.62 10.01 -8.18
CA GLY A 138 -2.70 9.84 -9.63
C GLY A 138 -2.03 8.59 -10.18
N TYR A 139 -1.20 7.93 -9.38
CA TYR A 139 -0.66 6.62 -9.71
C TYR A 139 -1.74 5.53 -9.69
N MET A 140 -2.71 5.64 -8.78
CA MET A 140 -3.89 4.77 -8.80
C MET A 140 -4.86 5.27 -9.88
N LYS A 141 -4.90 4.58 -11.02
CA LYS A 141 -5.88 4.85 -12.07
C LYS A 141 -7.21 4.19 -11.68
N ASN A 142 -8.06 4.93 -11.01
CA ASN A 142 -9.43 4.48 -10.76
C ASN A 142 -10.23 4.51 -12.07
N SER A 143 -10.99 3.46 -12.34
CA SER A 143 -11.95 3.46 -13.45
C SER A 143 -13.09 4.45 -13.14
N PHE A 144 -13.81 4.87 -14.17
CA PHE A 144 -15.01 5.69 -13.97
C PHE A 144 -16.05 5.00 -13.06
N LYS A 145 -16.14 3.67 -13.14
CA LYS A 145 -17.00 2.84 -12.27
C LYS A 145 -16.56 2.91 -10.81
N ASP A 146 -15.26 2.79 -10.54
CA ASP A 146 -14.72 2.89 -9.17
C ASP A 146 -14.99 4.27 -8.58
N LEU A 147 -14.75 5.32 -9.36
CA LEU A 147 -14.99 6.70 -8.94
C LEU A 147 -16.49 6.96 -8.66
N ALA A 148 -17.38 6.50 -9.53
CA ALA A 148 -18.83 6.60 -9.32
C ALA A 148 -19.27 5.82 -8.07
N GLY A 149 -18.71 4.62 -7.85
CA GLY A 149 -18.92 3.80 -6.65
C GLY A 149 -18.50 4.52 -5.37
N MET A 150 -17.31 5.13 -5.37
CA MET A 150 -16.80 5.91 -4.23
C MET A 150 -17.72 7.11 -3.92
N ILE A 151 -18.11 7.89 -4.95
CA ILE A 151 -18.96 9.06 -4.77
C ILE A 151 -20.36 8.66 -4.24
N SER A 152 -20.96 7.61 -4.79
CA SER A 152 -22.27 7.11 -4.34
C SER A 152 -22.22 6.55 -2.91
N GLY A 153 -21.04 6.12 -2.44
CA GLY A 153 -20.81 5.64 -1.08
C GLY A 153 -20.71 6.75 -0.02
N ILE A 154 -20.30 7.98 -0.40
CA ILE A 154 -20.08 9.08 0.54
C ILE A 154 -21.26 9.34 1.49
N PRO A 155 -22.54 9.41 1.04
CA PRO A 155 -23.65 9.64 1.95
C PRO A 155 -23.83 8.53 3.00
N ARG A 156 -23.59 7.25 2.61
CA ARG A 156 -23.67 6.11 3.52
C ARG A 156 -22.58 6.18 4.57
N ILE A 157 -21.33 6.42 4.14
CA ILE A 157 -20.18 6.56 5.05
C ILE A 157 -20.41 7.76 5.99
N SER A 158 -20.86 8.89 5.46
CA SER A 158 -21.15 10.10 6.29
C SER A 158 -22.23 9.85 7.33
N LYS A 159 -23.21 9.01 7.03
CA LYS A 159 -24.24 8.59 8.01
C LYS A 159 -23.62 7.72 9.11
N GLU A 160 -22.78 6.76 8.74
CA GLU A 160 -22.09 5.90 9.73
C GLU A 160 -21.13 6.72 10.60
N LEU A 161 -20.38 7.67 10.04
CA LEU A 161 -19.48 8.54 10.80
C LEU A 161 -20.21 9.32 11.91
N LYS A 162 -21.46 9.74 11.69
CA LYS A 162 -22.26 10.41 12.73
C LYS A 162 -22.56 9.50 13.93
N THR A 163 -22.56 8.18 13.75
CA THR A 163 -22.76 7.25 14.86
C THR A 163 -21.58 7.22 15.84
N LEU A 164 -20.42 7.75 15.44
CA LEU A 164 -19.23 7.87 16.27
C LEU A 164 -19.29 9.09 17.23
N GLU A 165 -20.02 10.15 16.88
CA GLU A 165 -20.04 11.40 17.64
C GLU A 165 -20.48 11.24 19.11
N PRO A 166 -21.53 10.44 19.45
CA PRO A 166 -21.95 10.23 20.84
C PRO A 166 -20.90 9.54 21.72
N TYR A 167 -19.92 8.86 21.08
CA TYR A 167 -18.82 8.15 21.75
C TYR A 167 -17.55 9.00 21.89
N GLY A 168 -17.61 10.28 21.50
CA GLY A 168 -16.49 11.21 21.62
C GLY A 168 -15.50 11.18 20.45
N TYR A 169 -15.84 10.51 19.35
CA TYR A 169 -15.01 10.54 18.15
C TYR A 169 -15.41 11.70 17.23
N HIS A 170 -14.49 12.59 16.95
CA HIS A 170 -14.73 13.75 16.08
C HIS A 170 -14.00 13.58 14.74
N VAL A 171 -14.73 13.18 13.71
CA VAL A 171 -14.19 12.97 12.35
C VAL A 171 -14.67 14.07 11.43
N LYS A 172 -13.76 14.90 10.90
CA LYS A 172 -14.12 16.02 10.00
C LYS A 172 -14.80 15.55 8.71
N ASN A 173 -14.27 14.50 8.10
CA ASN A 173 -14.80 13.90 6.87
C ASN A 173 -14.10 12.56 6.59
N VAL A 174 -14.64 11.78 5.64
CA VAL A 174 -14.09 10.46 5.25
C VAL A 174 -12.64 10.55 4.76
N LEU A 175 -12.31 11.64 4.05
CA LEU A 175 -10.95 11.79 3.50
C LEU A 175 -9.89 11.90 4.59
N SER A 176 -10.22 12.49 5.74
CA SER A 176 -9.29 12.58 6.88
C SER A 176 -8.93 11.23 7.49
N LEU A 177 -9.73 10.18 7.25
CA LEU A 177 -9.43 8.81 7.69
C LEU A 177 -8.46 8.07 6.75
N VAL A 178 -8.51 8.41 5.46
CA VAL A 178 -7.86 7.62 4.39
C VAL A 178 -6.65 8.33 3.80
N GLN A 179 -6.67 9.67 3.71
CA GLN A 179 -5.59 10.44 3.08
C GLN A 179 -4.50 10.83 4.08
N SER A 180 -3.28 10.77 3.59
CA SER A 180 -2.13 11.40 4.20
C SER A 180 -2.15 12.90 3.87
N ASP A 181 -2.21 13.74 4.89
CA ASP A 181 -2.45 15.19 4.77
C ASP A 181 -1.20 16.05 5.03
N ASN A 182 -0.02 15.45 5.14
CA ASN A 182 1.21 16.11 5.61
C ASN A 182 1.14 16.68 7.05
N GLU A 183 0.10 16.35 7.81
CA GLU A 183 -0.07 16.76 9.21
C GLU A 183 0.19 15.61 10.19
N THR A 184 0.03 14.36 9.72
CA THR A 184 0.17 13.15 10.54
C THR A 184 1.52 12.49 10.31
N ASP A 185 2.24 12.19 11.38
CA ASP A 185 3.50 11.45 11.35
C ASP A 185 3.28 10.07 10.71
N SER A 186 4.14 9.70 9.77
CA SER A 186 3.96 8.48 8.99
C SER A 186 5.30 7.79 8.71
N VAL A 187 5.36 6.50 9.00
CA VAL A 187 6.45 5.61 8.54
C VAL A 187 6.01 4.94 7.26
N VAL A 188 6.80 5.07 6.21
CA VAL A 188 6.52 4.52 4.87
C VAL A 188 7.58 3.47 4.55
N TYR A 189 7.16 2.23 4.30
CA TYR A 189 8.04 1.11 4.04
C TYR A 189 8.53 1.06 2.59
N THR A 190 9.07 2.16 2.14
CA THR A 190 9.77 2.29 0.85
C THR A 190 10.85 3.36 0.95
N SER A 191 11.72 3.43 -0.06
CA SER A 191 12.73 4.48 -0.12
C SER A 191 12.19 5.77 -0.73
N ARG A 192 12.86 6.89 -0.45
CA ARG A 192 12.58 8.17 -1.11
C ARG A 192 12.69 8.06 -2.64
N ARG A 193 13.64 7.29 -3.16
CA ARG A 193 13.84 7.10 -4.60
C ARG A 193 12.70 6.32 -5.25
N PHE A 194 12.16 5.30 -4.59
CA PHE A 194 11.07 4.48 -5.12
C PHE A 194 9.70 5.14 -4.93
N GLN A 195 9.52 6.00 -3.93
CA GLN A 195 8.28 6.75 -3.70
C GLN A 195 7.99 7.73 -4.84
N PRO A 196 6.82 7.65 -5.52
CA PRO A 196 6.40 8.66 -6.48
C PRO A 196 6.18 10.03 -5.83
N TYR A 197 6.61 11.10 -6.50
CA TYR A 197 6.43 12.48 -6.04
C TYR A 197 6.94 12.75 -4.61
N VAL A 198 8.03 12.12 -4.22
CA VAL A 198 8.56 12.14 -2.85
C VAL A 198 8.75 13.55 -2.29
N GLU A 199 9.16 14.52 -3.12
CA GLU A 199 9.36 15.92 -2.71
C GLU A 199 8.05 16.65 -2.37
N SER A 200 6.90 16.03 -2.59
CA SER A 200 5.58 16.54 -2.19
C SER A 200 5.15 16.13 -0.79
N PHE A 201 6.00 15.39 -0.08
CA PHE A 201 5.79 14.97 1.31
C PHE A 201 6.67 15.77 2.26
N SER A 202 6.13 16.13 3.43
CA SER A 202 6.84 16.84 4.50
C SER A 202 7.75 15.91 5.32
N ASP A 203 8.48 16.48 6.27
CA ASP A 203 9.32 15.74 7.23
C ASP A 203 8.53 14.85 8.18
N LYS A 204 7.19 14.97 8.18
CA LYS A 204 6.29 14.03 8.85
C LYS A 204 6.21 12.65 8.19
N TYR A 205 6.93 12.45 7.08
CA TYR A 205 7.02 11.16 6.38
C TYR A 205 8.43 10.61 6.44
N ALA A 206 8.63 9.58 7.27
CA ALA A 206 9.86 8.81 7.31
C ALA A 206 9.82 7.68 6.27
N PHE A 207 10.56 7.85 5.17
CA PHE A 207 10.76 6.82 4.15
C PHE A 207 11.92 5.92 4.57
N VAL A 208 11.61 4.85 5.28
CA VAL A 208 12.60 4.01 5.98
C VAL A 208 13.15 2.86 5.16
N GLY A 209 12.64 2.68 3.92
CA GLY A 209 12.96 1.52 3.10
C GLY A 209 12.03 0.34 3.38
N PRO A 210 12.15 -0.74 2.59
CA PRO A 210 11.29 -1.91 2.73
C PRO A 210 11.56 -2.65 4.04
N SER A 211 10.50 -3.18 4.62
CA SER A 211 10.60 -4.01 5.82
C SER A 211 10.95 -5.45 5.45
N VAL A 212 12.18 -5.68 5.05
CA VAL A 212 12.71 -6.99 4.64
C VAL A 212 13.69 -7.51 5.69
N PHE A 213 13.40 -8.72 6.21
CA PHE A 213 14.24 -9.39 7.22
C PHE A 213 15.18 -10.40 6.61
N SER A 214 16.06 -9.99 5.78
CA SER A 214 17.05 -10.91 5.26
C SER A 214 18.42 -10.28 5.23
N LYS A 215 19.41 -11.00 5.78
CA LYS A 215 20.83 -10.73 5.57
C LYS A 215 21.32 -11.39 4.26
N ALA A 216 20.46 -12.17 3.60
CA ALA A 216 20.80 -12.79 2.33
C ALA A 216 21.16 -11.72 1.30
N LYS A 217 22.13 -12.03 0.47
CA LYS A 217 22.53 -11.22 -0.69
C LYS A 217 22.12 -11.96 -1.95
N PRO A 218 21.88 -11.23 -3.06
CA PRO A 218 21.71 -11.89 -4.34
C PRO A 218 22.83 -12.88 -4.62
N CYS A 219 22.49 -14.11 -5.02
CA CYS A 219 23.39 -15.18 -5.36
C CYS A 219 22.87 -15.87 -6.60
N LYS A 220 23.28 -15.39 -7.77
CA LYS A 220 22.75 -15.81 -9.07
C LYS A 220 23.67 -16.80 -9.82
N GLU A 221 24.70 -17.32 -9.17
CA GLU A 221 25.57 -18.35 -9.77
C GLU A 221 24.82 -19.67 -9.93
N LYS A 222 24.49 -20.05 -11.14
CA LYS A 222 23.79 -21.29 -11.51
C LYS A 222 23.91 -21.58 -13.01
N GLU A 223 23.65 -22.83 -13.38
CA GLU A 223 23.80 -23.28 -14.78
C GLU A 223 22.69 -22.75 -15.70
N ARG A 224 21.48 -22.56 -15.17
CA ARG A 224 20.31 -22.08 -15.94
C ARG A 224 19.61 -20.93 -15.22
N PRO A 225 19.05 -19.95 -15.94
CA PRO A 225 18.23 -18.90 -15.34
C PRO A 225 17.05 -19.47 -14.55
N LEU A 226 16.73 -18.85 -13.41
CA LEU A 226 15.59 -19.21 -12.57
C LEU A 226 14.47 -18.18 -12.70
N VAL A 227 13.30 -18.65 -13.10
CA VAL A 227 12.07 -17.86 -13.12
C VAL A 227 11.21 -18.23 -11.89
N TYR A 228 10.95 -17.27 -11.04
CA TYR A 228 10.03 -17.42 -9.91
C TYR A 228 8.66 -16.86 -10.27
N VAL A 229 7.59 -17.55 -9.86
CA VAL A 229 6.19 -17.13 -10.11
C VAL A 229 5.41 -17.12 -8.80
N SER A 230 4.79 -16.00 -8.46
CA SER A 230 3.88 -15.92 -7.32
C SER A 230 2.83 -14.81 -7.50
N MET A 231 1.57 -15.16 -7.25
CA MET A 231 0.44 -14.23 -7.26
C MET A 231 0.09 -13.71 -5.85
N GLY A 232 0.99 -13.91 -4.87
CA GLY A 232 0.82 -13.45 -3.49
C GLY A 232 -0.10 -14.33 -2.68
N THR A 233 -0.70 -13.76 -1.62
CA THR A 233 -1.47 -14.52 -0.62
C THR A 233 -2.99 -14.37 -0.74
N VAL A 234 -3.49 -13.31 -1.40
CA VAL A 234 -4.92 -12.97 -1.40
C VAL A 234 -5.62 -13.38 -2.70
N ILE A 235 -5.08 -13.00 -3.86
CA ILE A 235 -5.67 -13.28 -5.19
C ILE A 235 -4.75 -14.28 -5.93
N ASN A 236 -4.54 -15.44 -5.36
CA ASN A 236 -3.63 -16.46 -5.87
C ASN A 236 -4.33 -17.70 -6.44
N ASP A 237 -5.63 -17.81 -6.31
CA ASP A 237 -6.44 -18.86 -6.94
C ASP A 237 -6.57 -18.59 -8.45
N ARG A 238 -5.50 -18.92 -9.19
CA ARG A 238 -5.33 -18.66 -10.63
C ARG A 238 -4.72 -19.86 -11.36
N PRO A 239 -5.33 -21.04 -11.31
CA PRO A 239 -4.75 -22.25 -11.89
C PRO A 239 -4.43 -22.10 -13.39
N GLU A 240 -5.29 -21.44 -14.16
CA GLU A 240 -5.05 -21.22 -15.60
C GLU A 240 -3.83 -20.32 -15.87
N PHE A 241 -3.60 -19.29 -15.04
CA PHE A 241 -2.40 -18.47 -15.16
C PHE A 241 -1.12 -19.29 -14.90
N TYR A 242 -1.13 -20.14 -13.88
CA TYR A 242 0.02 -21.00 -13.58
C TYR A 242 0.24 -22.04 -14.71
N LYS A 243 -0.83 -22.63 -15.28
CA LYS A 243 -0.75 -23.51 -16.47
C LYS A 243 -0.15 -22.78 -17.67
N ASN A 244 -0.53 -21.51 -17.88
CA ASN A 244 0.06 -20.68 -18.93
C ASN A 244 1.57 -20.45 -18.68
N CYS A 245 2.00 -20.22 -17.45
CA CYS A 245 3.42 -20.11 -17.08
C CYS A 245 4.18 -21.42 -17.37
N ILE A 246 3.61 -22.58 -16.97
CA ILE A 246 4.19 -23.89 -17.23
C ILE A 246 4.33 -24.12 -18.74
N ASN A 247 3.28 -23.89 -19.50
CA ASN A 247 3.30 -24.07 -20.96
C ASN A 247 4.29 -23.13 -21.67
N ALA A 248 4.46 -21.91 -21.16
CA ALA A 248 5.43 -20.94 -21.69
C ALA A 248 6.88 -21.41 -21.54
N LEU A 249 7.22 -22.05 -20.42
CA LEU A 249 8.61 -22.25 -20.01
C LEU A 249 9.06 -23.72 -20.03
N LYS A 250 8.15 -24.71 -20.14
CA LYS A 250 8.47 -26.15 -20.08
C LYS A 250 9.53 -26.63 -21.06
N ASN A 251 9.68 -25.96 -22.21
CA ASN A 251 10.64 -26.32 -23.25
C ASN A 251 11.76 -25.27 -23.39
N GLN A 252 11.94 -24.39 -22.41
CA GLN A 252 12.96 -23.37 -22.41
C GLN A 252 14.16 -23.80 -21.54
N ASN A 253 15.33 -23.26 -21.83
CA ASN A 253 16.51 -23.51 -21.02
C ASN A 253 16.53 -22.64 -19.75
N VAL A 254 15.47 -22.79 -18.93
CA VAL A 254 15.29 -22.09 -17.65
C VAL A 254 14.72 -23.06 -16.62
N ASP A 255 14.99 -22.84 -15.36
CA ASP A 255 14.28 -23.49 -14.26
C ASP A 255 13.13 -22.59 -13.79
N MET A 256 12.02 -23.18 -13.34
CA MET A 256 10.86 -22.43 -12.86
C MET A 256 10.39 -22.96 -11.51
N ILE A 257 10.17 -22.02 -10.57
CA ILE A 257 9.53 -22.28 -9.28
C ILE A 257 8.24 -21.49 -9.21
N ILE A 258 7.12 -22.15 -8.90
CA ILE A 258 5.81 -21.54 -8.70
C ILE A 258 5.39 -21.69 -7.23
N SER A 259 5.04 -20.59 -6.57
CA SER A 259 4.30 -20.58 -5.30
C SER A 259 2.83 -20.26 -5.58
N CYS A 260 1.97 -21.30 -5.60
CA CYS A 260 0.58 -21.17 -6.06
C CYS A 260 -0.43 -20.87 -4.94
N GLY A 261 0.00 -20.92 -3.66
CA GLY A 261 -0.92 -20.81 -2.51
C GLY A 261 -1.56 -22.15 -2.14
N LYS A 262 -2.22 -22.15 -0.97
CA LYS A 262 -2.84 -23.37 -0.42
C LYS A 262 -4.21 -23.71 -1.03
N SER A 263 -4.85 -22.75 -1.71
CA SER A 263 -6.19 -22.88 -2.30
C SER A 263 -6.18 -23.59 -3.67
N VAL A 264 -5.02 -23.68 -4.31
CA VAL A 264 -4.87 -24.32 -5.63
C VAL A 264 -4.65 -25.83 -5.44
N ASP A 265 -5.46 -26.64 -6.12
CA ASP A 265 -5.26 -28.08 -6.14
C ASP A 265 -4.05 -28.46 -7.01
N MET A 266 -3.04 -29.04 -6.39
CA MET A 266 -1.81 -29.47 -7.08
C MET A 266 -2.07 -30.52 -8.17
N ALA A 267 -3.15 -31.30 -8.05
CA ALA A 267 -3.53 -32.30 -9.05
C ALA A 267 -3.92 -31.67 -10.40
N GLU A 268 -4.34 -30.42 -10.42
CA GLU A 268 -4.68 -29.70 -11.65
C GLU A 268 -3.51 -29.52 -12.62
N PHE A 269 -2.26 -29.59 -12.13
CA PHE A 269 -1.06 -29.39 -12.94
C PHE A 269 -0.61 -30.67 -13.67
N GLY A 270 -1.13 -31.87 -13.27
CA GLY A 270 -0.76 -33.14 -13.88
C GLY A 270 0.73 -33.46 -13.70
N VAL A 271 1.33 -34.07 -14.75
CA VAL A 271 2.77 -34.37 -14.74
C VAL A 271 3.55 -33.12 -15.11
N LEU A 272 4.39 -32.67 -14.17
CA LEU A 272 5.22 -31.50 -14.39
C LEU A 272 6.49 -31.84 -15.19
N PRO A 273 6.95 -30.95 -16.07
CA PRO A 273 8.27 -31.06 -16.70
C PRO A 273 9.40 -30.98 -15.69
N ASP A 274 10.56 -31.56 -16.00
CA ASP A 274 11.72 -31.66 -15.08
C ASP A 274 12.25 -30.28 -14.62
N ASN A 275 12.08 -29.24 -15.42
CA ASN A 275 12.51 -27.87 -15.13
C ASN A 275 11.44 -27.03 -14.38
N VAL A 276 10.31 -27.63 -13.98
CA VAL A 276 9.19 -26.93 -13.36
C VAL A 276 8.88 -27.51 -11.98
N HIS A 277 8.90 -26.67 -10.95
CA HIS A 277 8.59 -27.04 -9.58
C HIS A 277 7.47 -26.17 -9.05
N VAL A 278 6.40 -26.80 -8.53
CA VAL A 278 5.22 -26.10 -8.00
C VAL A 278 5.06 -26.44 -6.52
N TYR A 279 4.88 -25.40 -5.70
CA TYR A 279 4.73 -25.53 -4.25
C TYR A 279 3.57 -24.68 -3.77
N PRO A 280 2.84 -25.12 -2.72
CA PRO A 280 1.84 -24.29 -2.05
C PRO A 280 2.46 -23.06 -1.38
N TYR A 281 3.69 -23.20 -0.88
CA TYR A 281 4.44 -22.14 -0.19
C TYR A 281 5.95 -22.37 -0.32
N VAL A 282 6.70 -21.28 -0.47
CA VAL A 282 8.16 -21.27 -0.45
C VAL A 282 8.66 -20.08 0.40
N ASP A 283 9.90 -20.13 0.86
CA ASP A 283 10.59 -18.94 1.36
C ASP A 283 10.89 -18.01 0.18
N GLN A 284 10.06 -16.97 0.02
CA GLN A 284 10.14 -16.06 -1.11
C GLN A 284 11.48 -15.33 -1.19
N LEU A 285 12.07 -14.94 -0.05
CA LEU A 285 13.35 -14.25 -0.03
C LEU A 285 14.51 -15.16 -0.45
N ASP A 286 14.47 -16.43 -0.03
CA ASP A 286 15.47 -17.41 -0.47
C ASP A 286 15.40 -17.63 -1.98
N ILE A 287 14.21 -17.81 -2.53
CA ILE A 287 14.03 -17.98 -3.98
C ILE A 287 14.44 -16.73 -4.75
N LEU A 288 13.97 -15.54 -4.32
CA LEU A 288 14.31 -14.28 -4.97
C LEU A 288 15.81 -13.98 -4.96
N SER A 289 16.53 -14.41 -3.91
CA SER A 289 18.00 -14.25 -3.86
C SER A 289 18.70 -14.95 -5.02
N LYS A 290 18.06 -15.95 -5.62
CA LYS A 290 18.58 -16.81 -6.70
C LYS A 290 17.87 -16.55 -8.04
N ALA A 291 16.70 -15.92 -8.04
CA ALA A 291 15.89 -15.74 -9.25
C ALA A 291 16.45 -14.66 -10.17
N ASP A 292 16.39 -14.91 -11.49
CA ASP A 292 16.72 -13.92 -12.53
C ASP A 292 15.50 -13.12 -12.98
N VAL A 293 14.31 -13.73 -12.86
CA VAL A 293 13.04 -13.08 -13.19
C VAL A 293 11.98 -13.46 -12.18
N PHE A 294 11.21 -12.48 -11.72
CA PHE A 294 10.04 -12.72 -10.88
C PHE A 294 8.75 -12.33 -11.61
N VAL A 295 7.86 -13.30 -11.84
CA VAL A 295 6.52 -13.05 -12.36
C VAL A 295 5.58 -12.82 -11.19
N THR A 296 5.05 -11.61 -11.05
CA THR A 296 4.38 -11.16 -9.83
C THR A 296 3.08 -10.40 -10.08
N HIS A 297 2.14 -10.50 -9.12
CA HIS A 297 0.93 -9.68 -9.05
C HIS A 297 1.20 -8.21 -8.64
N CYS A 298 2.44 -7.84 -8.36
CA CYS A 298 2.85 -6.48 -7.99
C CYS A 298 2.36 -5.96 -6.64
N GLY A 299 2.11 -6.84 -5.65
CA GLY A 299 1.92 -6.40 -4.27
C GLY A 299 3.17 -5.71 -3.74
N MET A 300 3.02 -4.61 -2.99
CA MET A 300 4.16 -3.76 -2.57
C MET A 300 5.26 -4.55 -1.86
N ASN A 301 4.91 -5.46 -0.95
CA ASN A 301 5.92 -6.26 -0.25
C ASN A 301 6.69 -7.17 -1.20
N SER A 302 5.99 -7.88 -2.11
CA SER A 302 6.64 -8.78 -3.08
C SER A 302 7.56 -8.02 -4.04
N VAL A 303 7.14 -6.83 -4.49
CA VAL A 303 7.98 -5.96 -5.33
C VAL A 303 9.19 -5.45 -4.54
N SER A 304 8.98 -5.05 -3.29
CA SER A 304 10.06 -4.58 -2.41
C SER A 304 11.08 -5.69 -2.13
N GLU A 305 10.62 -6.92 -1.88
CA GLU A 305 11.48 -8.09 -1.68
C GLU A 305 12.27 -8.43 -2.96
N SER A 306 11.61 -8.37 -4.12
CA SER A 306 12.25 -8.59 -5.42
C SER A 306 13.35 -7.57 -5.69
N LEU A 307 13.07 -6.28 -5.52
CA LEU A 307 14.05 -5.21 -5.70
C LEU A 307 15.18 -5.28 -4.64
N TYR A 308 14.85 -5.67 -3.40
CA TYR A 308 15.85 -5.89 -2.35
C TYR A 308 16.83 -7.02 -2.68
N MET A 309 16.39 -8.01 -3.47
CA MET A 309 17.20 -9.12 -4.00
C MET A 309 17.73 -8.85 -5.42
N ALA A 310 17.61 -7.63 -5.93
CA ALA A 310 18.06 -7.23 -7.28
C ALA A 310 17.44 -8.11 -8.39
N THR A 311 16.15 -8.49 -8.26
CA THR A 311 15.47 -9.36 -9.20
C THR A 311 14.47 -8.56 -10.04
N PRO A 312 14.67 -8.43 -11.35
CA PRO A 312 13.73 -7.77 -12.25
C PRO A 312 12.44 -8.58 -12.42
N MET A 313 11.35 -7.91 -12.86
CA MET A 313 10.01 -8.48 -12.76
C MET A 313 9.21 -8.45 -14.06
N VAL A 314 8.42 -9.52 -14.28
CA VAL A 314 7.24 -9.52 -15.16
C VAL A 314 6.03 -9.16 -14.29
N LEU A 315 5.32 -8.10 -14.66
CA LEU A 315 4.32 -7.41 -13.84
C LEU A 315 2.90 -7.76 -14.31
N TYR A 316 2.12 -8.44 -13.47
CA TYR A 316 0.74 -8.84 -13.74
C TYR A 316 -0.23 -8.36 -12.64
N PRO A 317 -0.46 -7.04 -12.50
CA PRO A 317 -1.25 -6.46 -11.44
C PRO A 317 -2.74 -6.78 -11.56
N GLN A 318 -3.40 -7.10 -10.43
CA GLN A 318 -4.81 -7.46 -10.32
C GLN A 318 -5.68 -6.31 -9.77
N THR A 319 -5.10 -5.43 -8.94
CA THR A 319 -5.81 -4.31 -8.28
C THR A 319 -5.27 -2.95 -8.74
N ASN A 320 -5.98 -1.86 -8.39
CA ASN A 320 -5.53 -0.50 -8.73
C ASN A 320 -4.24 -0.11 -7.97
N GLU A 321 -4.09 -0.57 -6.73
CA GLU A 321 -2.86 -0.38 -5.95
C GLU A 321 -1.68 -1.09 -6.62
N GLN A 322 -1.87 -2.37 -6.97
CA GLN A 322 -0.84 -3.16 -7.66
C GLN A 322 -0.45 -2.55 -9.02
N ARG A 323 -1.41 -1.96 -9.74
CA ARG A 323 -1.12 -1.19 -10.98
C ARG A 323 -0.26 0.05 -10.72
N ALA A 324 -0.47 0.72 -9.59
CA ALA A 324 0.36 1.86 -9.20
C ALA A 324 1.82 1.41 -8.93
N VAL A 325 2.00 0.32 -8.21
CA VAL A 325 3.31 -0.26 -7.94
C VAL A 325 3.97 -0.75 -9.23
N ALA A 326 3.26 -1.49 -10.07
CA ALA A 326 3.74 -1.98 -11.37
C ALA A 326 4.18 -0.83 -12.30
N ARG A 327 3.40 0.25 -12.35
CA ARG A 327 3.76 1.46 -13.07
C ARG A 327 5.11 2.01 -12.60
N ARG A 328 5.33 2.08 -11.28
CA ARG A 328 6.60 2.58 -10.73
C ARG A 328 7.76 1.69 -11.10
N VAL A 329 7.61 0.37 -11.02
CA VAL A 329 8.63 -0.60 -11.45
C VAL A 329 8.99 -0.41 -12.92
N THR A 330 7.99 -0.20 -13.79
CA THR A 330 8.21 0.08 -15.23
C THR A 330 8.94 1.41 -15.43
N GLU A 331 8.58 2.47 -14.69
CA GLU A 331 9.22 3.79 -14.81
C GLU A 331 10.70 3.79 -14.43
N ILE A 332 11.11 2.91 -13.50
CA ILE A 332 12.52 2.75 -13.12
C ILE A 332 13.23 1.69 -13.95
N ASN A 333 12.57 1.09 -14.93
CA ASN A 333 13.09 0.05 -15.81
C ASN A 333 13.50 -1.26 -15.09
N ALA A 334 12.90 -1.58 -13.93
CA ALA A 334 13.17 -2.82 -13.20
C ALA A 334 12.17 -3.95 -13.53
N GLY A 335 11.35 -3.78 -14.56
CA GLY A 335 10.40 -4.80 -15.00
C GLY A 335 9.55 -4.39 -16.19
N VAL A 336 8.81 -5.36 -16.72
CA VAL A 336 7.94 -5.20 -17.88
C VAL A 336 6.52 -5.62 -17.54
N MET A 337 5.53 -4.88 -18.07
CA MET A 337 4.12 -5.29 -17.98
C MET A 337 3.85 -6.52 -18.82
N LEU A 338 3.09 -7.46 -18.29
CA LEU A 338 2.56 -8.59 -19.07
C LEU A 338 1.38 -8.09 -19.92
N ASP A 339 1.56 -8.13 -21.23
CA ASP A 339 0.55 -7.64 -22.18
C ASP A 339 -0.65 -8.58 -22.30
N ARG A 340 -0.41 -9.91 -22.25
CA ARG A 340 -1.45 -10.95 -22.38
C ARG A 340 -1.20 -12.09 -21.41
N ASP A 341 -2.26 -12.52 -20.76
CA ASP A 341 -2.29 -13.74 -19.96
C ASP A 341 -2.39 -14.96 -20.88
N SER A 342 -1.30 -15.24 -21.58
CA SER A 342 -1.14 -16.41 -22.43
C SER A 342 0.30 -16.92 -22.37
N SER A 343 0.51 -18.18 -22.76
CA SER A 343 1.84 -18.78 -22.77
C SER A 343 2.82 -17.99 -23.64
N GLU A 344 2.38 -17.48 -24.80
CA GLU A 344 3.21 -16.67 -25.69
C GLU A 344 3.54 -15.30 -25.08
N GLY A 345 2.55 -14.66 -24.43
CA GLY A 345 2.76 -13.37 -23.74
C GLY A 345 3.74 -13.49 -22.59
N ILE A 346 3.60 -14.53 -21.77
CA ILE A 346 4.51 -14.81 -20.64
C ILE A 346 5.92 -15.09 -21.14
N LEU A 347 6.07 -15.97 -22.17
CA LEU A 347 7.37 -16.27 -22.76
C LEU A 347 8.04 -15.01 -23.31
N ALA A 348 7.31 -14.18 -24.03
CA ALA A 348 7.84 -12.93 -24.58
C ALA A 348 8.31 -11.96 -23.48
N ALA A 349 7.53 -11.83 -22.39
CA ALA A 349 7.89 -10.96 -21.27
C ALA A 349 9.12 -11.47 -20.50
N VAL A 350 9.20 -12.78 -20.23
CA VAL A 350 10.36 -13.39 -19.56
C VAL A 350 11.61 -13.25 -20.44
N ARG A 351 11.56 -13.56 -21.73
CA ARG A 351 12.68 -13.37 -22.66
C ARG A 351 13.13 -11.91 -22.71
N LYS A 352 12.20 -10.98 -22.76
CA LYS A 352 12.50 -9.54 -22.78
C LYS A 352 13.35 -9.11 -21.60
N ILE A 353 13.18 -9.72 -20.42
CA ILE A 353 14.01 -9.45 -19.24
C ILE A 353 15.36 -10.19 -19.35
N LEU A 354 15.34 -11.48 -19.67
CA LEU A 354 16.54 -12.31 -19.72
C LEU A 354 17.53 -11.90 -20.82
N GLU A 355 17.01 -11.46 -21.98
CA GLU A 355 17.81 -11.07 -23.15
C GLU A 355 17.99 -9.54 -23.25
N GLY A 356 17.21 -8.78 -22.48
CA GLY A 356 17.19 -7.31 -22.52
C GLY A 356 18.27 -6.70 -21.64
N SER A 357 18.78 -5.53 -22.03
CA SER A 357 19.74 -4.77 -21.22
C SER A 357 19.04 -3.80 -20.26
N GLY A 358 19.64 -3.62 -19.07
CA GLY A 358 19.30 -2.58 -18.12
C GLY A 358 18.19 -2.90 -17.11
N TYR A 359 17.49 -4.05 -17.21
CA TYR A 359 16.52 -4.46 -16.18
C TYR A 359 17.21 -4.89 -14.89
N GLU A 360 18.26 -5.68 -15.02
CA GLU A 360 19.06 -6.12 -13.88
C GLU A 360 19.78 -4.94 -13.24
N ASP A 361 20.46 -4.10 -14.02
CA ASP A 361 21.15 -2.89 -13.53
C ASP A 361 20.20 -1.97 -12.74
N ALA A 362 18.96 -1.83 -13.24
CA ALA A 362 17.93 -1.03 -12.57
C ALA A 362 17.47 -1.67 -11.25
N ALA A 363 17.30 -2.99 -11.22
CA ALA A 363 16.97 -3.74 -10.00
C ALA A 363 18.13 -3.68 -8.99
N GLU A 364 19.39 -3.79 -9.41
CA GLU A 364 20.58 -3.62 -8.57
C GLU A 364 20.68 -2.20 -7.99
N ALA A 365 20.41 -1.18 -8.80
CA ALA A 365 20.39 0.20 -8.33
C ALA A 365 19.32 0.44 -7.27
N CYS A 366 18.15 -0.24 -7.37
CA CYS A 366 17.12 -0.22 -6.34
C CYS A 366 17.52 -1.03 -5.11
N CYS A 367 18.16 -2.17 -5.29
CA CYS A 367 18.70 -2.98 -4.19
C CYS A 367 19.68 -2.16 -3.34
N ALA A 368 20.61 -1.46 -3.97
CA ALA A 368 21.57 -0.59 -3.29
C ALA A 368 20.86 0.54 -2.52
N ASP A 369 19.87 1.20 -3.14
CA ASP A 369 19.06 2.25 -2.52
C ASP A 369 18.28 1.72 -1.32
N PHE A 370 17.59 0.59 -1.45
CA PHE A 370 16.81 -0.02 -0.36
C PHE A 370 17.69 -0.45 0.83
N ARG A 371 18.87 -0.99 0.54
CA ARG A 371 19.85 -1.41 1.57
C ARG A 371 20.52 -0.23 2.28
N SER A 372 20.48 0.97 1.70
CA SER A 372 20.99 2.19 2.31
C SER A 372 19.96 2.90 3.22
N CYS A 373 18.72 2.47 3.20
CA CYS A 373 17.66 3.02 4.05
C CYS A 373 17.84 2.67 5.52
N THR A 374 17.25 3.49 6.40
CA THR A 374 17.40 3.36 7.86
C THR A 374 16.69 2.14 8.46
N GLY A 375 15.73 1.55 7.72
CA GLY A 375 15.02 0.35 8.14
C GLY A 375 14.21 0.50 9.43
N PRO A 376 14.08 -0.61 10.19
CA PRO A 376 13.37 -0.61 11.47
C PRO A 376 13.97 0.31 12.52
N GLU A 377 15.28 0.53 12.49
CA GLU A 377 15.99 1.44 13.41
C GLU A 377 15.52 2.87 13.23
N GLY A 378 15.45 3.37 11.99
CA GLY A 378 14.94 4.70 11.68
C GLY A 378 13.45 4.85 11.94
N ALA A 379 12.66 3.78 11.69
CA ALA A 379 11.25 3.76 12.03
C ALA A 379 11.03 3.87 13.54
N ALA A 380 11.78 3.11 14.34
CA ALA A 380 11.67 3.13 15.79
C ALA A 380 12.06 4.51 16.36
N GLU A 381 13.16 5.11 15.88
CA GLU A 381 13.58 6.44 16.25
C GLU A 381 12.51 7.50 15.94
N PHE A 382 11.91 7.42 14.74
CA PHE A 382 10.85 8.32 14.32
C PHE A 382 9.60 8.21 15.21
N ILE A 383 9.21 7.00 15.60
CA ILE A 383 8.08 6.73 16.50
C ILE A 383 8.37 7.25 17.91
N GLU A 384 9.59 7.02 18.43
CA GLU A 384 9.99 7.49 19.74
C GLU A 384 9.99 9.01 19.85
N ASN A 385 10.24 9.72 18.77
CA ASN A 385 10.28 11.18 18.72
C ASN A 385 8.94 11.84 18.36
N ALA A 386 7.87 11.07 18.15
CA ALA A 386 6.55 11.62 17.84
C ALA A 386 5.96 12.47 18.99
N PRO A 387 5.26 13.58 18.70
CA PRO A 387 5.00 14.13 17.36
C PRO A 387 6.23 14.81 16.76
N ASN A 388 6.50 14.52 15.49
CA ASN A 388 7.64 15.11 14.80
C ASN A 388 7.35 16.56 14.32
N SER A 389 8.39 17.36 14.20
CA SER A 389 8.24 18.73 13.72
C SER A 389 7.84 18.75 12.25
N GLN A 390 7.04 19.73 11.85
CA GLN A 390 6.79 20.00 10.44
C GLN A 390 7.90 20.87 9.86
N GLY A 391 8.78 20.29 9.05
CA GLY A 391 9.59 21.02 8.11
C GLY A 391 8.78 21.25 6.82
N GLY A 392 8.35 22.48 6.52
CA GLY A 392 7.76 22.79 5.22
C GLY A 392 8.86 22.85 4.17
N THR A 393 8.80 22.04 3.11
CA THR A 393 9.69 22.25 1.95
C THR A 393 9.18 23.40 1.09
N GLU A 394 10.09 24.10 0.41
CA GLU A 394 9.73 25.17 -0.56
C GLU A 394 8.74 24.64 -1.61
N ILE A 395 8.94 23.40 -2.06
CA ILE A 395 8.03 22.70 -2.98
C ILE A 395 6.61 22.59 -2.41
N LEU A 396 6.43 22.24 -1.14
CA LEU A 396 5.13 22.15 -0.51
C LEU A 396 4.42 23.50 -0.47
N SER A 397 5.14 24.56 -0.11
CA SER A 397 4.59 25.91 -0.07
C SER A 397 4.13 26.38 -1.45
N GLU A 398 4.95 26.15 -2.50
CA GLU A 398 4.63 26.51 -3.88
C GLU A 398 3.50 25.64 -4.48
N LEU A 399 3.43 24.34 -4.16
CA LEU A 399 2.32 23.48 -4.57
C LEU A 399 1.00 23.90 -3.92
N SER A 400 1.03 24.28 -2.65
CA SER A 400 -0.13 24.84 -1.95
C SER A 400 -0.60 26.15 -2.57
N ALA A 401 0.33 27.07 -2.85
CA ALA A 401 0.04 28.34 -3.49
C ALA A 401 -0.53 28.17 -4.91
N ALA A 402 0.00 27.23 -5.71
CA ALA A 402 -0.52 26.93 -7.04
C ALA A 402 -1.98 26.45 -6.99
N GLY A 403 -2.31 25.54 -6.04
CA GLY A 403 -3.70 25.09 -5.84
C GLY A 403 -4.66 26.21 -5.48
N LYS A 404 -4.23 27.15 -4.62
CA LYS A 404 -5.05 28.30 -4.20
C LYS A 404 -5.29 29.31 -5.31
N ARG A 405 -4.36 29.51 -6.24
CA ARG A 405 -4.49 30.48 -7.34
C ARG A 405 -5.52 30.06 -8.40
N PHE A 406 -5.64 28.78 -8.68
CA PHE A 406 -6.51 28.28 -9.74
C PHE A 406 -7.93 27.95 -9.27
N LEU A 407 -8.12 27.70 -7.98
CA LEU A 407 -9.43 27.34 -7.41
C LEU A 407 -10.53 28.37 -7.71
N PRO A 408 -10.32 29.70 -7.55
CA PRO A 408 -11.35 30.71 -7.84
C PRO A 408 -11.75 30.77 -9.32
N VAL A 409 -10.79 30.76 -10.25
CA VAL A 409 -11.06 30.80 -11.69
C VAL A 409 -11.83 29.57 -12.13
N TYR A 410 -11.48 28.43 -11.58
CA TYR A 410 -12.13 27.16 -11.85
C TYR A 410 -13.58 27.15 -11.34
N TRP A 411 -13.83 27.66 -10.13
CA TRP A 411 -15.19 27.81 -9.58
C TRP A 411 -16.04 28.82 -10.39
N LEU A 412 -15.45 29.87 -10.93
CA LEU A 412 -16.15 30.82 -11.80
C LEU A 412 -16.55 30.16 -13.13
N VAL A 413 -15.67 29.36 -13.74
CA VAL A 413 -16.00 28.59 -14.95
C VAL A 413 -17.07 27.55 -14.65
N ALA A 414 -17.00 26.89 -13.49
CA ALA A 414 -18.00 25.94 -13.02
C ALA A 414 -19.36 26.60 -12.89
N LEU A 415 -19.39 27.71 -12.20
CA LEU A 415 -20.62 28.46 -11.97
C LEU A 415 -21.23 28.90 -13.30
N ALA A 416 -20.41 29.38 -14.25
CA ALA A 416 -20.88 29.76 -15.59
C ALA A 416 -21.47 28.57 -16.36
N VAL A 417 -20.82 27.38 -16.30
CA VAL A 417 -21.32 26.16 -16.91
C VAL A 417 -22.61 25.67 -16.22
N MET A 418 -22.68 25.74 -14.89
CA MET A 418 -23.89 25.39 -14.15
C MET A 418 -25.06 26.32 -14.45
N ILE A 419 -24.81 27.62 -14.58
CA ILE A 419 -25.83 28.59 -14.96
C ILE A 419 -26.33 28.32 -16.40
N ALA A 420 -25.40 28.07 -17.34
CA ALA A 420 -25.75 27.73 -18.70
C ALA A 420 -26.57 26.42 -18.79
N LEU A 421 -26.21 25.39 -18.07
CA LEU A 421 -26.92 24.12 -17.99
C LEU A 421 -28.26 24.29 -17.26
N GLY A 422 -28.34 25.12 -16.22
CA GLY A 422 -29.54 25.42 -15.48
C GLY A 422 -30.62 26.12 -16.32
N VAL A 423 -30.18 26.99 -17.24
CA VAL A 423 -31.05 27.66 -18.22
C VAL A 423 -31.58 26.68 -19.28
N PHE A 424 -30.78 25.70 -19.68
CA PHE A 424 -31.17 24.73 -20.74
C PHE A 424 -31.91 23.50 -20.22
N VAL A 425 -31.62 23.01 -19.00
CA VAL A 425 -32.09 21.70 -18.50
C VAL A 425 -33.02 21.80 -17.27
N GLY A 426 -33.22 23.02 -16.74
CA GLY A 426 -34.05 23.29 -15.57
C GLY A 426 -33.33 22.99 -14.22
N CYS A 427 -33.77 23.71 -13.17
CA CYS A 427 -33.09 23.70 -11.84
C CYS A 427 -32.99 22.33 -11.14
N LYS A 428 -33.74 21.33 -11.57
CA LYS A 428 -33.75 19.99 -10.93
C LYS A 428 -32.41 19.25 -11.01
N TYR A 429 -31.52 19.60 -11.94
CA TYR A 429 -30.25 18.88 -12.19
C TYR A 429 -29.00 19.70 -11.85
N LEU A 430 -29.15 20.89 -11.27
CA LEU A 430 -28.01 21.75 -10.87
C LEU A 430 -27.08 21.07 -9.87
N TRP A 431 -27.59 20.25 -8.97
CA TRP A 431 -26.82 19.49 -8.02
C TRP A 431 -25.99 18.36 -8.68
N VAL A 432 -26.53 17.72 -9.73
CA VAL A 432 -25.82 16.70 -10.52
C VAL A 432 -24.66 17.33 -11.28
N ALA A 433 -24.89 18.52 -11.87
CA ALA A 433 -23.86 19.28 -12.54
C ALA A 433 -22.76 19.72 -11.56
N GLY A 434 -23.11 20.13 -10.34
CA GLY A 434 -22.16 20.48 -9.27
C GLY A 434 -21.27 19.31 -8.86
N ILE A 435 -21.85 18.11 -8.69
CA ILE A 435 -21.11 16.89 -8.39
C ILE A 435 -20.20 16.50 -9.56
N ALA A 436 -20.73 16.44 -10.77
CA ALA A 436 -19.96 16.11 -11.97
C ALA A 436 -18.77 17.07 -12.16
N PHE A 437 -18.97 18.34 -11.88
CA PHE A 437 -17.95 19.35 -11.95
C PHE A 437 -16.88 19.20 -10.85
N GLY A 438 -17.29 18.92 -9.62
CA GLY A 438 -16.37 18.61 -8.51
C GLY A 438 -15.46 17.42 -8.86
N VAL A 439 -16.03 16.38 -9.48
CA VAL A 439 -15.29 15.19 -9.95
C VAL A 439 -14.30 15.54 -11.07
N MET A 440 -14.69 16.38 -12.02
CA MET A 440 -13.82 16.81 -13.13
C MET A 440 -12.73 17.79 -12.67
N SER A 441 -12.93 18.49 -11.54
CA SER A 441 -11.92 19.41 -10.99
C SER A 441 -10.66 18.73 -10.48
N ALA A 442 -10.79 17.55 -9.91
CA ALA A 442 -9.68 16.83 -9.33
C ALA A 442 -8.57 16.48 -10.36
N PRO A 443 -8.87 15.94 -11.56
CA PRO A 443 -7.87 15.70 -12.60
C PRO A 443 -7.17 16.98 -13.09
N VAL A 444 -7.92 18.10 -13.26
CA VAL A 444 -7.37 19.38 -13.71
C VAL A 444 -6.41 19.96 -12.65
N ASN A 445 -6.83 20.01 -11.40
CA ASN A 445 -5.98 20.46 -10.30
C ASN A 445 -4.73 19.60 -10.16
N ARG A 446 -4.86 18.27 -10.36
CA ARG A 446 -3.72 17.36 -10.35
C ARG A 446 -2.74 17.68 -11.49
N ALA A 447 -3.21 17.84 -12.73
CA ALA A 447 -2.37 18.15 -13.88
C ALA A 447 -1.60 19.46 -13.69
N ILE A 448 -2.25 20.48 -13.11
CA ILE A 448 -1.62 21.77 -12.80
C ILE A 448 -0.52 21.60 -11.74
N ARG A 449 -0.79 20.85 -10.66
CA ARG A 449 0.18 20.57 -9.60
C ARG A 449 1.34 19.70 -10.10
N GLU A 450 1.06 18.72 -10.94
CA GLU A 450 2.08 17.85 -11.56
C GLU A 450 3.01 18.66 -12.47
N LYS A 451 2.46 19.54 -13.32
CA LYS A 451 3.27 20.46 -14.15
C LYS A 451 4.15 21.37 -13.28
N LYS A 452 3.61 21.90 -12.19
CA LYS A 452 4.37 22.76 -11.26
C LYS A 452 5.45 21.95 -10.53
N TYR A 453 5.11 20.75 -10.03
CA TYR A 453 6.06 19.83 -9.38
C TYR A 453 7.24 19.52 -10.31
N ASN A 454 6.97 19.12 -11.57
CA ASN A 454 8.00 18.80 -12.54
C ASN A 454 8.90 20.02 -12.86
N SER A 455 8.33 21.22 -12.85
CA SER A 455 9.10 22.47 -13.02
C SER A 455 10.03 22.75 -11.84
N LEU A 456 9.55 22.52 -10.60
CA LEU A 456 10.32 22.78 -9.38
C LEU A 456 11.44 21.76 -9.19
N THR A 457 11.15 20.47 -9.36
CA THR A 457 12.15 19.41 -9.25
C THR A 457 13.24 19.50 -10.31
N LYS A 458 12.92 20.02 -11.52
CA LYS A 458 13.91 20.29 -12.55
C LYS A 458 14.85 21.45 -12.18
N LYS A 459 14.38 22.42 -11.37
CA LYS A 459 15.23 23.51 -10.84
C LYS A 459 16.18 23.03 -9.74
N LEU A 460 15.72 22.09 -8.89
CA LEU A 460 16.54 21.52 -7.80
C LEU A 460 17.67 20.60 -8.30
N LYS A 461 17.52 20.02 -9.50
CA LYS A 461 18.53 19.14 -10.11
C LYS A 461 19.59 19.91 -10.93
N ARG A 462 19.44 21.23 -11.08
CA ARG A 462 20.42 22.16 -11.68
C ARG A 462 21.20 22.87 -10.60
#